data_d83f063e3d56292a7a6460f62409f293
#
_entry.id   d83f063e3d56292a7a6460f62409f293
#
_cell.length_a   1.000
_cell.length_b   1.000
_cell.length_c   1.000
_cell.angle_alpha   90.00
_cell.angle_beta   90.00
_cell.angle_gamma   90.00
#
_symmetry.space_group_name_H-M   'P 1'
#
loop_
_entity.id
_entity.type
_entity.pdbx_description
1 polymer ?
#
loop_
_entity_poly.entity_id
_entity_poly.type
_entity_poly.pdbx_seq_one_letter_code
_entity_poly.pdbx_strand_id
1 'polypeptide(L)'
;MSEFNRGLSPARRTLLIVLAATFVYASVRYNVFGGVPWSQLPLYVSNKAISWTAITLLALAYLSRSKQLASECGVLGLLLAIAHILMTPPIQNPAYYSKFYAGQHLTVTIEASLLAGVIAVIVLVFPGVASIPGVRASIGEERWLRWLRAGYWALALTALHCALQGWSGWFTPAKWPGHMPPITLIATLTALAPIVAKLRR
;
A
#
# COMPACT_ATOMS: atom_id res chain seq x y z
N MET A 1 -1.45 15.63 36.41
CA MET A 1 -2.66 15.35 35.58
C MET A 1 -2.68 16.10 34.23
N SER A 2 -1.53 16.30 33.55
CA SER A 2 -1.45 17.11 32.29
C SER A 2 -1.04 16.33 31.02
N GLU A 3 -0.94 15.00 31.06
CA GLU A 3 -0.50 14.22 29.89
C GLU A 3 -1.61 13.57 29.08
N PHE A 4 -2.85 13.55 29.56
CA PHE A 4 -3.97 12.84 28.91
C PHE A 4 -4.61 13.63 27.77
N ASN A 5 -4.20 14.87 27.48
CA ASN A 5 -4.82 15.74 26.47
C ASN A 5 -3.94 15.98 25.24
N ARG A 6 -2.93 15.16 24.99
CA ARG A 6 -2.20 15.18 23.71
C ARG A 6 -3.03 14.47 22.65
N GLY A 7 -3.80 15.23 21.89
CA GLY A 7 -4.54 14.74 20.73
C GLY A 7 -3.63 13.90 19.80
N LEU A 8 -4.24 13.01 19.01
CA LEU A 8 -3.53 12.18 18.03
C LEU A 8 -2.59 13.02 17.17
N SER A 9 -1.38 12.52 16.90
CA SER A 9 -0.46 13.18 15.96
C SER A 9 -1.10 13.33 14.57
N PRO A 10 -0.70 14.33 13.78
CA PRO A 10 -1.23 14.51 12.43
C PRO A 10 -1.16 13.23 11.57
N ALA A 11 -0.09 12.46 11.68
CA ALA A 11 0.05 11.20 10.94
C ALA A 11 -0.95 10.12 11.41
N ARG A 12 -1.20 10.02 12.72
CA ARG A 12 -2.20 9.08 13.25
C ARG A 12 -3.63 9.47 12.84
N ARG A 13 -3.94 10.76 12.81
CA ARG A 13 -5.23 11.25 12.26
C ARG A 13 -5.35 10.91 10.78
N THR A 14 -4.29 11.16 10.00
CA THR A 14 -4.23 10.80 8.57
C THR A 14 -4.43 9.29 8.39
N LEU A 15 -3.75 8.46 9.17
CA LEU A 15 -3.94 7.01 9.16
C LEU A 15 -5.41 6.63 9.35
N LEU A 16 -6.06 7.14 10.39
CA LEU A 16 -7.46 6.79 10.68
C LEU A 16 -8.41 7.22 9.56
N ILE A 17 -8.23 8.43 9.03
CA ILE A 17 -9.06 8.95 7.93
C ILE A 17 -8.85 8.11 6.67
N VAL A 18 -7.60 7.85 6.28
CA VAL A 18 -7.30 7.08 5.08
C VAL A 18 -7.77 5.63 5.24
N LEU A 19 -7.53 5.01 6.39
CA LEU A 19 -7.98 3.64 6.66
C LEU A 19 -9.50 3.53 6.61
N ALA A 20 -10.23 4.45 7.23
CA ALA A 20 -11.69 4.48 7.18
C ALA A 20 -12.19 4.66 5.74
N ALA A 21 -11.62 5.60 4.98
CA ALA A 21 -12.00 5.86 3.60
C ALA A 21 -11.74 4.64 2.68
N THR A 22 -10.55 4.03 2.78
CA THR A 22 -10.18 2.85 1.99
C THR A 22 -11.02 1.64 2.36
N PHE A 23 -11.33 1.47 3.66
CA PHE A 23 -12.18 0.37 4.14
C PHE A 23 -13.62 0.52 3.64
N VAL A 24 -14.21 1.73 3.76
CA VAL A 24 -15.55 2.01 3.22
C VAL A 24 -15.57 1.77 1.70
N TYR A 25 -14.59 2.30 0.97
CA TYR A 25 -14.49 2.08 -0.46
C TYR A 25 -14.40 0.60 -0.81
N ALA A 26 -13.53 -0.15 -0.14
CA ALA A 26 -13.36 -1.58 -0.39
C ALA A 26 -14.65 -2.36 -0.07
N SER A 27 -15.30 -2.09 1.07
CA SER A 27 -16.54 -2.74 1.47
C SER A 27 -17.67 -2.46 0.49
N VAL A 28 -17.86 -1.22 0.08
CA VAL A 28 -18.89 -0.84 -0.90
C VAL A 28 -18.60 -1.51 -2.24
N ARG A 29 -17.36 -1.42 -2.73
CA ARG A 29 -16.99 -1.99 -4.02
C ARG A 29 -17.10 -3.52 -4.07
N TYR A 30 -16.64 -4.22 -3.02
CA TYR A 30 -16.57 -5.69 -3.05
C TYR A 30 -17.81 -6.36 -2.47
N ASN A 31 -18.30 -5.91 -1.33
CA ASN A 31 -19.45 -6.58 -0.67
C ASN A 31 -20.79 -6.06 -1.21
N VAL A 32 -20.94 -4.73 -1.41
CA VAL A 32 -22.23 -4.19 -1.87
C VAL A 32 -22.41 -4.41 -3.37
N PHE A 33 -21.46 -4.00 -4.20
CA PHE A 33 -21.57 -4.07 -5.65
C PHE A 33 -20.88 -5.27 -6.30
N GLY A 34 -19.86 -5.85 -5.64
CA GLY A 34 -19.01 -6.90 -6.22
C GLY A 34 -19.44 -8.33 -5.92
N GLY A 35 -20.48 -8.51 -5.10
CA GLY A 35 -21.00 -9.85 -4.77
C GLY A 35 -20.08 -10.69 -3.87
N VAL A 36 -19.03 -10.10 -3.29
CA VAL A 36 -18.16 -10.78 -2.32
C VAL A 36 -18.94 -10.99 -1.01
N PRO A 37 -19.01 -12.23 -0.48
CA PRO A 37 -19.71 -12.50 0.77
C PRO A 37 -19.18 -11.67 1.94
N TRP A 38 -20.06 -11.22 2.83
CA TRP A 38 -19.68 -10.47 4.02
C TRP A 38 -18.77 -11.26 4.96
N SER A 39 -18.83 -12.58 4.94
CA SER A 39 -17.90 -13.46 5.66
C SER A 39 -16.44 -13.29 5.24
N GLN A 40 -16.17 -12.78 4.04
CA GLN A 40 -14.83 -12.49 3.56
C GLN A 40 -14.33 -11.08 3.93
N LEU A 41 -15.18 -10.24 4.53
CA LEU A 41 -14.81 -8.87 4.92
C LEU A 41 -13.63 -8.82 5.91
N PRO A 42 -13.58 -9.65 6.97
CA PRO A 42 -12.55 -9.52 8.00
C PRO A 42 -11.13 -9.73 7.49
N LEU A 43 -10.95 -10.55 6.46
CA LEU A 43 -9.61 -10.86 5.95
C LEU A 43 -9.40 -10.34 4.52
N TYR A 44 -10.22 -10.79 3.56
CA TYR A 44 -10.01 -10.48 2.14
C TYR A 44 -10.21 -9.00 1.82
N VAL A 45 -11.34 -8.42 2.25
CA VAL A 45 -11.65 -7.01 1.96
C VAL A 45 -10.79 -6.08 2.81
N SER A 46 -10.60 -6.42 4.09
CA SER A 46 -9.72 -5.63 4.98
C SER A 46 -8.27 -5.62 4.50
N ASN A 47 -7.75 -6.73 3.97
CA ASN A 47 -6.41 -6.78 3.41
C ASN A 47 -6.23 -5.79 2.24
N LYS A 48 -7.25 -5.62 1.39
CA LYS A 48 -7.25 -4.62 0.31
C LYS A 48 -7.25 -3.18 0.83
N ALA A 49 -8.04 -2.90 1.87
CA ALA A 49 -8.08 -1.59 2.49
C ALA A 49 -6.75 -1.24 3.16
N ILE A 50 -6.18 -2.19 3.91
CA ILE A 50 -4.89 -2.04 4.60
C ILE A 50 -3.76 -1.80 3.59
N SER A 51 -3.70 -2.59 2.51
CA SER A 51 -2.66 -2.42 1.48
C SER A 51 -2.74 -1.05 0.79
N TRP A 52 -3.94 -0.61 0.43
CA TRP A 52 -4.11 0.71 -0.17
C TRP A 52 -3.81 1.85 0.82
N THR A 53 -4.18 1.71 2.10
CA THR A 53 -3.80 2.65 3.16
C THR A 53 -2.28 2.72 3.29
N ALA A 54 -1.58 1.57 3.30
CA ALA A 54 -0.13 1.52 3.35
C ALA A 54 0.51 2.32 2.21
N ILE A 55 0.08 2.08 0.97
CA ILE A 55 0.57 2.79 -0.21
C ILE A 55 0.31 4.29 -0.10
N THR A 56 -0.86 4.70 0.38
CA THR A 56 -1.23 6.11 0.53
C THR A 56 -0.34 6.81 1.56
N LEU A 57 -0.10 6.18 2.72
CA LEU A 57 0.79 6.74 3.73
C LEU A 57 2.25 6.81 3.25
N LEU A 58 2.73 5.78 2.54
CA LEU A 58 4.05 5.80 1.92
C LEU A 58 4.17 6.91 0.86
N ALA A 59 3.16 7.09 0.02
CA ALA A 59 3.14 8.19 -0.95
C ALA A 59 3.17 9.55 -0.25
N LEU A 60 2.39 9.74 0.81
CA LEU A 60 2.38 10.96 1.62
C LEU A 60 3.74 11.22 2.30
N ALA A 61 4.45 10.17 2.72
CA ALA A 61 5.80 10.31 3.28
C ALA A 61 6.78 10.98 2.30
N TYR A 62 6.64 10.72 1.00
CA TYR A 62 7.49 11.33 -0.05
C TYR A 62 6.95 12.64 -0.61
N LEU A 63 5.66 12.92 -0.47
CA LEU A 63 5.03 14.16 -0.92
C LEU A 63 5.02 15.26 0.15
N SER A 64 5.08 14.89 1.43
CA SER A 64 5.00 15.82 2.54
C SER A 64 6.22 16.74 2.62
N ARG A 65 5.98 18.03 2.88
CA ARG A 65 7.02 19.00 3.23
C ARG A 65 7.41 18.96 4.72
N SER A 66 6.53 18.44 5.57
CA SER A 66 6.79 18.28 7.00
C SER A 66 7.63 17.02 7.23
N LYS A 67 8.84 17.18 7.76
CA LYS A 67 9.75 16.05 8.09
C LYS A 67 9.12 15.09 9.10
N GLN A 68 8.42 15.61 10.11
CA GLN A 68 7.76 14.80 11.12
C GLN A 68 6.64 13.95 10.47
N LEU A 69 5.72 14.58 9.72
CA LEU A 69 4.64 13.88 9.05
C LEU A 69 5.18 12.83 8.07
N ALA A 70 6.22 13.17 7.31
CA ALA A 70 6.88 12.25 6.38
C ALA A 70 7.44 11.01 7.11
N SER A 71 8.17 11.20 8.19
CA SER A 71 8.74 10.10 8.98
C SER A 71 7.66 9.22 9.60
N GLU A 72 6.68 9.81 10.27
CA GLU A 72 5.59 9.06 10.91
C GLU A 72 4.74 8.30 9.86
N CYS A 73 4.39 8.93 8.73
CA CYS A 73 3.67 8.26 7.63
C CYS A 73 4.49 7.12 7.02
N GLY A 74 5.81 7.29 6.88
CA GLY A 74 6.70 6.26 6.38
C GLY A 74 6.71 5.02 7.28
N VAL A 75 6.83 5.20 8.59
CA VAL A 75 6.80 4.10 9.57
C VAL A 75 5.43 3.42 9.60
N LEU A 76 4.35 4.19 9.68
CA LEU A 76 2.98 3.63 9.69
C LEU A 76 2.67 2.88 8.39
N GLY A 77 3.10 3.42 7.25
CA GLY A 77 2.93 2.78 5.95
C GLY A 77 3.70 1.46 5.85
N LEU A 78 4.94 1.40 6.37
CA LEU A 78 5.72 0.16 6.45
C LEU A 78 5.02 -0.89 7.34
N LEU A 79 4.54 -0.51 8.52
CA LEU A 79 3.84 -1.42 9.42
C LEU A 79 2.57 -2.01 8.77
N LEU A 80 1.81 -1.18 8.05
CA LEU A 80 0.64 -1.67 7.32
C LEU A 80 1.01 -2.54 6.12
N ALA A 81 2.13 -2.27 5.44
CA ALA A 81 2.62 -3.15 4.38
C ALA A 81 3.01 -4.52 4.93
N ILE A 82 3.64 -4.58 6.10
CA ILE A 82 3.92 -5.84 6.81
C ILE A 82 2.61 -6.54 7.18
N ALA A 83 1.63 -5.82 7.74
CA ALA A 83 0.33 -6.40 8.06
C ALA A 83 -0.36 -6.99 6.82
N HIS A 84 -0.33 -6.27 5.68
CA HIS A 84 -0.84 -6.77 4.40
C HIS A 84 -0.19 -8.10 3.99
N ILE A 85 1.14 -8.21 4.09
CA ILE A 85 1.86 -9.43 3.75
C ILE A 85 1.44 -10.58 4.68
N LEU A 86 1.35 -10.35 5.98
CA LEU A 86 0.96 -11.38 6.95
C LEU A 86 -0.49 -11.85 6.75
N MET A 87 -1.37 -10.99 6.23
CA MET A 87 -2.75 -11.34 5.91
C MET A 87 -2.91 -12.04 4.55
N THR A 88 -1.90 -12.01 3.69
CA THR A 88 -2.01 -12.52 2.31
C THR A 88 -2.02 -14.05 2.22
N PRO A 89 -1.16 -14.85 2.92
CA PRO A 89 -1.11 -16.28 2.74
C PRO A 89 -2.45 -17.02 2.93
N PRO A 90 -3.28 -16.73 3.94
CA PRO A 90 -4.56 -17.43 4.11
C PRO A 90 -5.57 -17.16 2.98
N ILE A 91 -5.46 -16.04 2.27
CA ILE A 91 -6.36 -15.69 1.17
C ILE A 91 -5.76 -15.97 -0.21
N GLN A 92 -4.49 -16.37 -0.29
CA GLN A 92 -3.81 -16.67 -1.56
C GLN A 92 -4.20 -18.07 -2.05
N ASN A 93 -5.45 -18.22 -2.47
CA ASN A 93 -5.99 -19.45 -3.01
C ASN A 93 -7.13 -19.17 -4.00
N PRO A 94 -7.55 -20.15 -4.83
CA PRO A 94 -8.58 -19.96 -5.87
C PRO A 94 -9.95 -19.52 -5.35
N ALA A 95 -10.29 -19.82 -4.06
CA ALA A 95 -11.58 -19.42 -3.49
C ALA A 95 -11.71 -17.88 -3.35
N TYR A 96 -10.58 -17.18 -3.13
CA TYR A 96 -10.56 -15.70 -3.05
C TYR A 96 -10.13 -15.05 -4.37
N TYR A 97 -9.23 -15.69 -5.12
CA TYR A 97 -8.60 -15.12 -6.31
C TYR A 97 -8.60 -16.09 -7.49
N SER A 98 -9.79 -16.60 -7.88
CA SER A 98 -9.91 -17.57 -8.99
C SER A 98 -9.17 -17.13 -10.26
N LYS A 99 -9.24 -15.85 -10.60
CA LYS A 99 -8.56 -15.28 -11.78
C LYS A 99 -7.02 -15.28 -11.73
N PHE A 100 -6.42 -15.53 -10.56
CA PHE A 100 -4.96 -15.58 -10.41
C PHE A 100 -4.38 -16.94 -10.73
N TYR A 101 -5.25 -17.93 -10.91
CA TYR A 101 -4.87 -19.31 -11.08
C TYR A 101 -5.22 -19.85 -12.48
N ALA A 102 -4.32 -20.66 -13.01
CA ALA A 102 -4.54 -21.55 -14.14
C ALA A 102 -4.53 -22.99 -13.60
N GLY A 103 -5.72 -23.55 -13.35
CA GLY A 103 -5.86 -24.80 -12.57
C GLY A 103 -5.43 -24.60 -11.12
N GLN A 104 -4.46 -25.37 -10.67
CA GLN A 104 -3.92 -25.30 -9.28
C GLN A 104 -2.69 -24.39 -9.14
N HIS A 105 -2.17 -23.85 -10.25
CA HIS A 105 -0.96 -23.03 -10.26
C HIS A 105 -1.28 -21.56 -10.49
N LEU A 106 -0.49 -20.70 -9.88
CA LEU A 106 -0.53 -19.26 -10.17
C LEU A 106 -0.17 -19.01 -11.65
N THR A 107 -0.75 -18.00 -12.23
CA THR A 107 -0.31 -17.54 -13.55
C THR A 107 1.04 -16.82 -13.44
N VAL A 108 1.87 -16.89 -14.46
CA VAL A 108 3.21 -16.24 -14.50
C VAL A 108 3.10 -14.74 -14.19
N THR A 109 2.04 -14.06 -14.65
CA THR A 109 1.81 -12.65 -14.36
C THR A 109 1.62 -12.40 -12.86
N ILE A 110 0.92 -13.30 -12.16
CA ILE A 110 0.69 -13.17 -10.72
C ILE A 110 1.95 -13.54 -9.92
N GLU A 111 2.70 -14.55 -10.36
CA GLU A 111 4.02 -14.86 -9.77
C GLU A 111 4.97 -13.65 -9.88
N ALA A 112 5.07 -13.04 -11.04
CA ALA A 112 5.85 -11.81 -11.24
C ALA A 112 5.35 -10.65 -10.38
N SER A 113 4.03 -10.52 -10.23
CA SER A 113 3.43 -9.54 -9.31
C SER A 113 3.84 -9.77 -7.87
N LEU A 114 3.72 -11.00 -7.37
CA LEU A 114 4.09 -11.35 -5.99
C LEU A 114 5.58 -11.10 -5.75
N LEU A 115 6.43 -11.48 -6.70
CA LEU A 115 7.86 -11.21 -6.63
C LEU A 115 8.15 -9.70 -6.54
N ALA A 116 7.50 -8.89 -7.38
CA ALA A 116 7.63 -7.43 -7.32
C ALA A 116 7.20 -6.88 -5.96
N GLY A 117 6.11 -7.39 -5.38
CA GLY A 117 5.64 -7.00 -4.05
C GLY A 117 6.64 -7.36 -2.94
N VAL A 118 7.19 -8.57 -2.97
CA VAL A 118 8.20 -9.02 -1.99
C VAL A 118 9.46 -8.14 -2.09
N ILE A 119 9.98 -7.92 -3.28
CA ILE A 119 11.15 -7.05 -3.49
C ILE A 119 10.84 -5.63 -3.03
N ALA A 120 9.63 -5.10 -3.30
CA ALA A 120 9.23 -3.77 -2.85
C ALA A 120 9.35 -3.62 -1.33
N VAL A 121 8.90 -4.62 -0.57
CA VAL A 121 8.97 -4.58 0.91
C VAL A 121 10.41 -4.73 1.40
N ILE A 122 11.21 -5.60 0.80
CA ILE A 122 12.65 -5.70 1.12
C ILE A 122 13.34 -4.34 0.93
N VAL A 123 13.08 -3.69 -0.19
CA VAL A 123 13.64 -2.36 -0.48
C VAL A 123 13.10 -1.30 0.50
N LEU A 124 11.84 -1.42 0.93
CA LEU A 124 11.20 -0.48 1.86
C LEU A 124 11.80 -0.54 3.27
N VAL A 125 12.48 -1.63 3.64
CA VAL A 125 13.20 -1.71 4.93
C VAL A 125 14.25 -0.59 5.04
N PHE A 126 14.95 -0.23 3.96
CA PHE A 126 15.98 0.81 4.01
C PHE A 126 15.45 2.18 4.44
N PRO A 127 14.43 2.78 3.78
CA PRO A 127 13.84 4.03 4.26
C PRO A 127 13.14 3.87 5.61
N GLY A 128 12.59 2.69 5.92
CA GLY A 128 12.01 2.39 7.23
C GLY A 128 13.05 2.52 8.34
N VAL A 129 14.19 1.86 8.21
CA VAL A 129 15.31 1.95 9.17
C VAL A 129 15.89 3.36 9.21
N ALA A 130 16.02 4.02 8.06
CA ALA A 130 16.48 5.41 8.00
C ALA A 130 15.57 6.39 8.77
N SER A 131 14.30 6.04 8.98
CA SER A 131 13.32 6.84 9.72
C SER A 131 13.42 6.68 11.24
N ILE A 132 14.22 5.72 11.75
CA ILE A 132 14.44 5.52 13.18
C ILE A 132 15.30 6.66 13.74
N PRO A 133 14.90 7.28 14.87
CA PRO A 133 15.71 8.31 15.52
C PRO A 133 17.16 7.85 15.80
N GLY A 134 18.12 8.71 15.52
CA GLY A 134 19.55 8.41 15.72
C GLY A 134 20.25 7.69 14.58
N VAL A 135 19.53 6.98 13.69
CA VAL A 135 20.15 6.25 12.56
C VAL A 135 20.94 7.19 11.65
N ARG A 136 20.41 8.38 11.34
CA ARG A 136 21.13 9.38 10.54
C ARG A 136 22.52 9.71 11.12
N ALA A 137 22.62 9.88 12.44
CA ALA A 137 23.88 10.18 13.11
C ALA A 137 24.86 8.99 13.04
N SER A 138 24.36 7.75 13.09
CA SER A 138 25.20 6.55 13.09
C SER A 138 25.73 6.16 11.71
N ILE A 139 24.95 6.39 10.63
CA ILE A 139 25.33 5.98 9.27
C ILE A 139 25.86 7.11 8.39
N GLY A 140 25.74 8.35 8.85
CA GLY A 140 26.11 9.58 8.13
C GLY A 140 25.07 10.01 7.08
N GLU A 141 25.11 11.31 6.75
CA GLU A 141 24.11 11.98 5.90
C GLU A 141 23.96 11.36 4.52
N GLU A 142 25.08 11.09 3.85
CA GLU A 142 25.07 10.60 2.47
C GLU A 142 24.41 9.20 2.36
N ARG A 143 24.76 8.29 3.28
CA ARG A 143 24.16 6.95 3.32
C ARG A 143 22.69 7.02 3.71
N TRP A 144 22.35 7.87 4.68
CA TRP A 144 20.98 8.12 5.10
C TRP A 144 20.11 8.60 3.92
N LEU A 145 20.58 9.57 3.14
CA LEU A 145 19.87 10.05 1.94
C LEU A 145 19.72 8.97 0.87
N ARG A 146 20.75 8.12 0.67
CA ARG A 146 20.63 6.97 -0.27
C ARG A 146 19.54 5.99 0.16
N TRP A 147 19.48 5.67 1.45
CA TRP A 147 18.45 4.77 1.98
C TRP A 147 17.04 5.37 1.83
N LEU A 148 16.85 6.65 2.11
CA LEU A 148 15.57 7.30 1.86
C LEU A 148 15.16 7.25 0.39
N ARG A 149 16.13 7.46 -0.53
CA ARG A 149 15.85 7.39 -1.98
C ARG A 149 15.43 6.00 -2.46
N ALA A 150 15.84 4.94 -1.78
CA ALA A 150 15.42 3.57 -2.10
C ALA A 150 13.90 3.40 -2.07
N GLY A 151 13.18 4.19 -1.27
CA GLY A 151 11.72 4.14 -1.23
C GLY A 151 11.02 4.52 -2.55
N TYR A 152 11.64 5.30 -3.43
CA TYR A 152 11.09 5.51 -4.77
C TYR A 152 11.10 4.22 -5.60
N TRP A 153 12.12 3.38 -5.45
CA TRP A 153 12.17 2.06 -6.06
C TRP A 153 11.12 1.12 -5.45
N ALA A 154 10.94 1.17 -4.13
CA ALA A 154 9.87 0.42 -3.48
C ALA A 154 8.49 0.83 -4.02
N LEU A 155 8.22 2.12 -4.18
CA LEU A 155 6.97 2.61 -4.76
C LEU A 155 6.79 2.21 -6.23
N ALA A 156 7.86 2.23 -7.03
CA ALA A 156 7.81 1.76 -8.43
C ALA A 156 7.48 0.26 -8.51
N LEU A 157 8.11 -0.56 -7.68
CA LEU A 157 7.83 -2.00 -7.58
C LEU A 157 6.42 -2.26 -7.06
N THR A 158 5.92 -1.46 -6.10
CA THR A 158 4.54 -1.53 -5.62
C THR A 158 3.55 -1.18 -6.72
N ALA A 159 3.84 -0.16 -7.53
CA ALA A 159 3.02 0.18 -8.69
C ALA A 159 2.98 -0.97 -9.71
N LEU A 160 4.13 -1.58 -9.99
CA LEU A 160 4.23 -2.77 -10.86
C LEU A 160 3.42 -3.95 -10.29
N HIS A 161 3.57 -4.23 -9.00
CA HIS A 161 2.80 -5.27 -8.29
C HIS A 161 1.28 -5.06 -8.48
N CYS A 162 0.78 -3.87 -8.21
CA CYS A 162 -0.65 -3.56 -8.37
C CYS A 162 -1.09 -3.61 -9.84
N ALA A 163 -0.26 -3.13 -10.77
CA ALA A 163 -0.56 -3.14 -12.19
C ALA A 163 -0.70 -4.57 -12.72
N LEU A 164 0.26 -5.44 -12.44
CA LEU A 164 0.24 -6.84 -12.89
C LEU A 164 -0.99 -7.61 -12.38
N GLN A 165 -1.49 -7.28 -11.18
CA GLN A 165 -2.71 -7.91 -10.64
C GLN A 165 -4.00 -7.42 -11.28
N GLY A 166 -4.04 -6.18 -11.77
CA GLY A 166 -5.30 -5.52 -12.08
C GLY A 166 -5.46 -4.99 -13.49
N TRP A 167 -4.37 -4.83 -14.25
CA TRP A 167 -4.35 -4.05 -15.49
C TRP A 167 -5.38 -4.51 -16.53
N SER A 168 -5.63 -5.81 -16.65
CA SER A 168 -6.63 -6.35 -17.58
C SER A 168 -8.06 -5.87 -17.28
N GLY A 169 -8.36 -5.55 -16.03
CA GLY A 169 -9.67 -5.01 -15.61
C GLY A 169 -9.78 -3.49 -15.68
N TRP A 170 -8.68 -2.77 -15.91
CA TRP A 170 -8.70 -1.30 -15.90
C TRP A 170 -9.40 -0.71 -17.11
N PHE A 171 -9.35 -1.40 -18.25
CA PHE A 171 -9.83 -0.93 -19.55
C PHE A 171 -11.28 -1.35 -19.86
N THR A 172 -11.99 -1.88 -18.87
CA THR A 172 -13.39 -2.29 -19.01
C THR A 172 -14.30 -1.64 -17.96
N PRO A 173 -14.49 -0.30 -17.97
CA PRO A 173 -15.27 0.41 -16.95
C PRO A 173 -16.70 -0.11 -16.78
N ALA A 174 -17.31 -0.58 -17.86
CA ALA A 174 -18.66 -1.17 -17.84
C ALA A 174 -18.76 -2.42 -16.94
N LYS A 175 -17.64 -3.10 -16.68
CA LYS A 175 -17.57 -4.28 -15.78
C LYS A 175 -17.18 -3.93 -14.35
N TRP A 176 -16.96 -2.66 -14.02
CA TRP A 176 -16.58 -2.26 -12.67
C TRP A 176 -17.78 -2.35 -11.72
N PRO A 177 -17.68 -3.07 -10.61
CA PRO A 177 -18.75 -3.12 -9.61
C PRO A 177 -19.14 -1.72 -9.17
N GLY A 178 -20.42 -1.36 -9.30
CA GLY A 178 -20.94 -0.02 -8.99
C GLY A 178 -20.27 1.12 -9.77
N HIS A 179 -19.70 0.85 -10.94
CA HIS A 179 -18.88 1.78 -11.72
C HIS A 179 -17.65 2.32 -10.96
N MET A 180 -17.30 1.69 -9.85
CA MET A 180 -16.15 2.09 -9.02
C MET A 180 -14.84 1.57 -9.61
N PRO A 181 -13.80 2.43 -9.79
CA PRO A 181 -12.50 2.01 -10.32
C PRO A 181 -11.87 0.85 -9.51
N PRO A 182 -11.09 -0.04 -10.13
CA PRO A 182 -10.37 -1.08 -9.40
C PRO A 182 -9.38 -0.47 -8.39
N ILE A 183 -9.32 -1.04 -7.18
CA ILE A 183 -8.36 -0.60 -6.14
C ILE A 183 -6.93 -0.67 -6.68
N THR A 184 -6.60 -1.68 -7.50
CA THR A 184 -5.27 -1.82 -8.11
C THR A 184 -4.92 -0.64 -9.02
N LEU A 185 -5.88 -0.07 -9.75
CA LEU A 185 -5.67 1.14 -10.56
C LEU A 185 -5.36 2.34 -9.66
N ILE A 186 -6.20 2.59 -8.65
CA ILE A 186 -6.04 3.72 -7.75
C ILE A 186 -4.72 3.59 -6.96
N ALA A 187 -4.42 2.40 -6.46
CA ALA A 187 -3.19 2.11 -5.73
C ALA A 187 -1.94 2.34 -6.59
N THR A 188 -1.97 1.91 -7.88
CA THR A 188 -0.88 2.17 -8.83
C THR A 188 -0.67 3.67 -9.03
N LEU A 189 -1.73 4.43 -9.29
CA LEU A 189 -1.64 5.88 -9.45
C LEU A 189 -1.13 6.57 -8.18
N THR A 190 -1.58 6.11 -7.00
CA THR A 190 -1.11 6.61 -5.71
C THR A 190 0.39 6.34 -5.51
N ALA A 191 0.87 5.14 -5.84
CA ALA A 191 2.29 4.80 -5.72
C ALA A 191 3.17 5.58 -6.71
N LEU A 192 2.67 5.89 -7.91
CA LEU A 192 3.39 6.65 -8.91
C LEU A 192 3.43 8.16 -8.63
N ALA A 193 2.47 8.71 -7.89
CA ALA A 193 2.37 10.15 -7.65
C ALA A 193 3.67 10.79 -7.10
N PRO A 194 4.37 10.24 -6.09
CA PRO A 194 5.64 10.80 -5.62
C PRO A 194 6.76 10.75 -6.66
N ILE A 195 6.79 9.71 -7.50
CA ILE A 195 7.79 9.53 -8.54
C ILE A 195 7.60 10.63 -9.60
N VAL A 196 6.38 10.84 -10.07
CA VAL A 196 6.03 11.89 -11.03
C VAL A 196 6.32 13.28 -10.43
N ALA A 197 5.96 13.51 -9.17
CA ALA A 197 6.24 14.76 -8.49
C ALA A 197 7.75 15.05 -8.38
N LYS A 198 8.58 14.02 -8.21
CA LYS A 198 10.04 14.14 -8.18
C LYS A 198 10.62 14.47 -9.54
N LEU A 199 10.11 13.85 -10.63
CA LEU A 199 10.61 14.07 -11.99
C LEU A 199 10.29 15.46 -12.55
N ARG A 200 9.29 16.14 -11.97
CA ARG A 200 8.88 17.51 -12.34
C ARG A 200 9.64 18.62 -11.61
N ARG A 201 10.50 18.26 -10.65
CA ARG A 201 11.33 19.19 -9.88
C ARG A 201 12.75 19.25 -10.41
#